data_9771a8e0ef366f51f29cbc230de3a8de
#
_entry.id   9771a8e0ef366f51f29cbc230de3a8de
#
_cell.length_a   1.000
_cell.length_b   1.000
_cell.length_c   1.000
_cell.angle_alpha   90.00
_cell.angle_beta   90.00
_cell.angle_gamma   90.00
#
_symmetry.space_group_name_H-M   'P 1'
#
loop_
_entity.id
_entity.type
_entity.pdbx_description
1 polymer ?
#
loop_
_entity_poly.entity_id
_entity_poly.type
_entity_poly.pdbx_seq_one_letter_code
_entity_poly.pdbx_strand_id
1 'polypeptide(L)'
;MPKITILPHAEICPEGAVVEAEPSKSVCENLLDNNILVEHACEMSCACTTCHVIVTEGFDTLEESSDDEEDMLDKAWGLEQRSRLSCQLRNLSNDITIQFPRYTINMVSELHPNKHNLDAEDKKSLSKDDFSVSSSAVSNLVEMMKSNPGSNGIR
;
A
#
# COMPACT_ATOMS: atom_id res chain seq x y z
N MET A 1 26.83 -18.67 -4.32
CA MET A 1 25.39 -18.39 -4.26
C MET A 1 25.18 -16.89 -4.21
N PRO A 2 24.23 -16.36 -4.95
CA PRO A 2 23.95 -14.92 -4.90
C PRO A 2 23.45 -14.53 -3.51
N LYS A 3 23.66 -13.29 -3.14
CA LYS A 3 23.25 -12.77 -1.84
C LYS A 3 22.14 -11.72 -2.00
N ILE A 4 21.21 -11.75 -1.09
CA ILE A 4 20.16 -10.74 -0.98
C ILE A 4 20.52 -9.88 0.23
N THR A 5 20.89 -8.64 -0.02
CA THR A 5 21.10 -7.65 1.04
C THR A 5 19.79 -6.90 1.29
N ILE A 6 19.35 -6.89 2.51
CA ILE A 6 18.11 -6.22 2.92
C ILE A 6 18.49 -4.96 3.69
N LEU A 7 18.03 -3.82 3.21
CA LEU A 7 18.23 -2.56 3.91
C LEU A 7 17.34 -2.50 5.17
N PRO A 8 17.79 -1.76 6.20
CA PRO A 8 17.03 -1.65 7.44
C PRO A 8 15.58 -1.18 7.23
N HIS A 9 14.64 -1.88 7.85
CA HIS A 9 13.24 -1.53 7.86
C HIS A 9 12.66 -1.68 9.26
N ALA A 10 12.00 -0.65 9.77
CA ALA A 10 11.60 -0.53 11.16
C ALA A 10 10.80 -1.72 11.72
N GLU A 11 9.99 -2.37 10.91
CA GLU A 11 9.09 -3.44 11.34
C GLU A 11 9.55 -4.84 10.87
N ILE A 12 10.08 -4.93 9.65
CA ILE A 12 10.41 -6.23 9.05
C ILE A 12 11.83 -6.67 9.42
N CYS A 13 12.80 -5.75 9.32
CA CYS A 13 14.20 -6.03 9.56
C CYS A 13 14.94 -4.77 10.03
N PRO A 14 14.85 -4.41 11.34
CA PRO A 14 15.36 -3.13 11.84
C PRO A 14 16.86 -2.91 11.66
N GLU A 15 17.64 -3.98 11.67
CA GLU A 15 19.10 -3.92 11.51
C GLU A 15 19.55 -4.19 10.07
N GLY A 16 18.63 -4.53 9.18
CA GLY A 16 18.96 -5.08 7.88
C GLY A 16 19.48 -6.52 8.00
N ALA A 17 19.65 -7.19 6.89
CA ALA A 17 20.17 -8.55 6.84
C ALA A 17 20.85 -8.85 5.50
N VAL A 18 21.67 -9.89 5.51
CA VAL A 18 22.22 -10.48 4.30
C VAL A 18 21.88 -11.96 4.29
N VAL A 19 21.19 -12.39 3.26
CA VAL A 19 20.70 -13.76 3.09
C VAL A 19 21.33 -14.38 1.86
N GLU A 20 21.76 -15.61 1.95
CA GLU A 20 22.17 -16.40 0.77
C GLU A 20 20.93 -16.87 0.03
N ALA A 21 20.87 -16.57 -1.26
CA ALA A 21 19.71 -16.93 -2.09
C ALA A 21 19.87 -18.32 -2.66
N GLU A 22 18.91 -19.17 -2.42
CA GLU A 22 18.77 -20.42 -3.16
C GLU A 22 18.13 -20.14 -4.53
N PRO A 23 18.84 -20.42 -5.64
CA PRO A 23 18.34 -20.05 -6.98
C PRO A 23 17.01 -20.67 -7.37
N SER A 24 16.67 -21.83 -6.78
CA SER A 24 15.42 -22.53 -7.02
C SER A 24 14.20 -21.85 -6.40
N LYS A 25 14.41 -20.96 -5.46
CA LYS A 25 13.37 -20.24 -4.70
C LYS A 25 13.25 -18.79 -5.12
N SER A 26 12.08 -18.23 -4.90
CA SER A 26 11.88 -16.79 -5.04
C SER A 26 12.59 -16.02 -3.93
N VAL A 27 12.78 -14.72 -4.13
CA VAL A 27 13.31 -13.84 -3.08
C VAL A 27 12.44 -13.92 -1.84
N CYS A 28 11.12 -13.91 -2.00
CA CYS A 28 10.17 -14.02 -0.89
C CYS A 28 10.39 -15.30 -0.06
N GLU A 29 10.51 -16.45 -0.73
CA GLU A 29 10.77 -17.74 -0.07
C GLU A 29 12.12 -17.75 0.67
N ASN A 30 13.17 -17.22 0.03
CA ASN A 30 14.49 -17.10 0.66
C ASN A 30 14.46 -16.23 1.92
N LEU A 31 13.70 -15.14 1.90
CA LEU A 31 13.54 -14.25 3.06
C LEU A 31 12.79 -14.95 4.20
N LEU A 32 11.69 -15.64 3.89
CA LEU A 32 10.91 -16.38 4.87
C LEU A 32 11.71 -17.50 5.53
N ASP A 33 12.50 -18.24 4.76
CA ASP A 33 13.38 -19.30 5.28
C ASP A 33 14.43 -18.77 6.27
N ASN A 34 14.79 -17.50 6.14
CA ASN A 34 15.72 -16.82 7.03
C ASN A 34 15.02 -15.98 8.14
N ASN A 35 13.78 -16.28 8.44
CA ASN A 35 12.96 -15.62 9.46
C ASN A 35 12.70 -14.13 9.21
N ILE A 36 12.81 -13.67 7.99
CA ILE A 36 12.42 -12.32 7.58
C ILE A 36 10.96 -12.39 7.13
N LEU A 37 10.07 -11.91 7.96
CA LEU A 37 8.63 -12.03 7.79
C LEU A 37 8.11 -11.04 6.74
N VAL A 38 8.24 -11.41 5.49
CA VAL A 38 7.66 -10.67 4.36
C VAL A 38 6.19 -11.03 4.24
N GLU A 39 5.34 -10.04 4.14
CA GLU A 39 3.93 -10.28 3.86
C GLU A 39 3.75 -10.90 2.47
N HIS A 40 2.89 -11.90 2.38
CA HIS A 40 2.57 -12.63 1.15
C HIS A 40 1.13 -13.09 1.15
N ALA A 41 0.20 -12.17 1.27
CA ALA A 41 -1.23 -12.43 1.45
C ALA A 41 -1.85 -13.34 0.37
N CYS A 42 -1.29 -13.35 -0.85
CA CYS A 42 -1.72 -14.24 -1.93
C CYS A 42 -0.96 -15.58 -2.00
N GLU A 43 -0.15 -15.88 -1.00
CA GLU A 43 0.69 -17.08 -0.99
C GLU A 43 1.60 -17.19 -2.23
N MET A 44 2.18 -16.06 -2.64
CA MET A 44 3.12 -15.94 -3.77
C MET A 44 2.51 -16.22 -5.15
N SER A 45 1.21 -16.08 -5.31
CA SER A 45 0.50 -16.31 -6.58
C SER A 45 0.45 -15.10 -7.53
N CYS A 46 1.22 -14.03 -7.25
CA CYS A 46 1.17 -12.78 -8.02
C CYS A 46 -0.21 -12.09 -8.05
N ALA A 47 -0.98 -12.24 -6.98
CA ALA A 47 -2.34 -11.70 -6.88
C ALA A 47 -2.49 -10.57 -5.85
N CYS A 48 -1.38 -10.14 -5.23
CA CYS A 48 -1.36 -9.06 -4.26
C CYS A 48 -0.06 -8.25 -4.35
N THR A 49 0.02 -7.19 -3.58
CA THR A 49 1.19 -6.28 -3.55
C THR A 49 1.92 -6.30 -2.21
N THR A 50 1.59 -7.21 -1.32
CA THR A 50 2.13 -7.23 0.05
C THR A 50 3.60 -7.63 0.10
N CYS A 51 4.10 -8.38 -0.88
CA CYS A 51 5.50 -8.77 -1.00
C CYS A 51 6.34 -7.77 -1.82
N HIS A 52 5.85 -6.56 -2.05
CA HIS A 52 6.53 -5.50 -2.80
C HIS A 52 7.86 -5.13 -2.16
N VAL A 53 8.90 -5.08 -2.97
CA VAL A 53 10.24 -4.61 -2.60
C VAL A 53 10.76 -3.64 -3.67
N ILE A 54 11.68 -2.79 -3.27
CA ILE A 54 12.39 -1.89 -4.16
C ILE A 54 13.81 -2.43 -4.32
N VAL A 55 14.23 -2.73 -5.53
CA VAL A 55 15.59 -3.25 -5.81
C VAL A 55 16.53 -2.06 -6.01
N THR A 56 17.32 -1.76 -5.01
CA THR A 56 18.26 -0.63 -5.04
C THR A 56 19.51 -0.93 -5.83
N GLU A 57 19.99 -2.17 -5.78
CA GLU A 57 21.17 -2.64 -6.54
C GLU A 57 20.87 -4.00 -7.18
N GLY A 58 21.48 -4.23 -8.34
CA GLY A 58 21.33 -5.47 -9.07
C GLY A 58 20.07 -5.59 -9.91
N PHE A 59 19.27 -4.53 -10.04
CA PHE A 59 18.02 -4.53 -10.79
C PHE A 59 18.19 -4.98 -12.25
N ASP A 60 19.26 -4.50 -12.91
CA ASP A 60 19.52 -4.79 -14.32
C ASP A 60 19.93 -6.26 -14.58
N THR A 61 20.15 -7.02 -13.51
CA THR A 61 20.51 -8.45 -13.59
C THR A 61 19.31 -9.37 -13.39
N LEU A 62 18.15 -8.80 -13.08
CA LEU A 62 16.92 -9.53 -12.86
C LEU A 62 16.21 -9.79 -14.19
N GLU A 63 15.41 -10.84 -14.20
CA GLU A 63 14.46 -11.06 -15.29
C GLU A 63 13.45 -9.92 -15.36
N GLU A 64 12.99 -9.61 -16.58
CA GLU A 64 11.97 -8.60 -16.78
C GLU A 64 10.67 -8.98 -16.05
N SER A 65 9.96 -7.98 -15.56
CA SER A 65 8.64 -8.19 -14.95
C SER A 65 7.65 -8.71 -15.98
N SER A 66 6.75 -9.57 -15.53
CA SER A 66 5.62 -9.99 -16.35
C SER A 66 4.52 -8.92 -16.32
N ASP A 67 3.66 -8.92 -17.35
CA ASP A 67 2.51 -8.02 -17.41
C ASP A 67 1.62 -8.14 -16.16
N ASP A 68 1.43 -9.35 -15.65
CA ASP A 68 0.67 -9.60 -14.42
C ASP A 68 1.35 -8.99 -13.19
N GLU A 69 2.69 -9.03 -13.13
CA GLU A 69 3.45 -8.39 -12.05
C GLU A 69 3.32 -6.87 -12.12
N GLU A 70 3.41 -6.29 -13.31
CA GLU A 70 3.27 -4.85 -13.51
C GLU A 70 1.87 -4.35 -13.15
N ASP A 71 0.84 -5.06 -13.56
CA ASP A 71 -0.55 -4.76 -13.20
C ASP A 71 -0.79 -4.79 -11.68
N MET A 72 -0.09 -5.67 -10.97
CA MET A 72 -0.15 -5.70 -9.52
C MET A 72 0.67 -4.56 -8.90
N LEU A 73 1.87 -4.30 -9.41
CA LEU A 73 2.74 -3.22 -8.91
C LEU A 73 2.08 -1.85 -9.01
N ASP A 74 1.29 -1.59 -10.04
CA ASP A 74 0.54 -0.34 -10.19
C ASP A 74 -0.40 -0.05 -9.00
N LYS A 75 -0.79 -1.08 -8.28
CA LYS A 75 -1.63 -1.00 -7.07
C LYS A 75 -0.82 -0.94 -5.78
N ALA A 76 0.50 -1.08 -5.86
CA ALA A 76 1.36 -1.12 -4.68
C ALA A 76 1.52 0.27 -4.05
N TRP A 77 1.62 0.29 -2.72
CA TRP A 77 1.96 1.50 -2.01
C TRP A 77 3.45 1.83 -2.19
N GLY A 78 3.76 3.08 -2.50
CA GLY A 78 5.15 3.53 -2.65
C GLY A 78 5.84 2.96 -3.88
N LEU A 79 5.14 2.82 -5.00
CA LEU A 79 5.68 2.35 -6.26
C LEU A 79 6.84 3.23 -6.74
N GLU A 80 7.95 2.59 -7.08
CA GLU A 80 9.13 3.20 -7.68
C GLU A 80 9.51 2.48 -8.98
N GLN A 81 10.39 3.08 -9.78
CA GLN A 81 10.84 2.50 -11.05
C GLN A 81 11.53 1.13 -10.89
N ARG A 82 12.08 0.86 -9.73
CA ARG A 82 12.77 -0.39 -9.40
C ARG A 82 11.95 -1.28 -8.45
N SER A 83 10.65 -1.03 -8.40
CA SER A 83 9.73 -1.86 -7.63
C SER A 83 9.53 -3.21 -8.29
N ARG A 84 9.55 -4.27 -7.48
CA ARG A 84 9.29 -5.63 -7.91
C ARG A 84 8.50 -6.39 -6.83
N LEU A 85 7.81 -7.43 -7.23
CA LEU A 85 7.22 -8.37 -6.27
C LEU A 85 8.24 -9.45 -5.91
N SER A 86 8.60 -9.55 -4.64
CA SER A 86 9.65 -10.50 -4.21
C SER A 86 9.29 -11.96 -4.49
N CYS A 87 8.00 -12.28 -4.57
CA CYS A 87 7.53 -13.62 -4.94
C CYS A 87 7.76 -13.97 -6.42
N GLN A 88 7.93 -12.98 -7.27
CA GLN A 88 8.20 -13.17 -8.70
C GLN A 88 9.70 -13.14 -9.04
N LEU A 89 10.53 -12.61 -8.14
CA LEU A 89 11.98 -12.60 -8.31
C LEU A 89 12.56 -13.99 -8.08
N ARG A 90 12.90 -14.69 -9.15
CA ARG A 90 13.48 -16.05 -9.16
C ARG A 90 14.77 -16.06 -9.94
N ASN A 91 15.47 -17.16 -9.91
CA ASN A 91 16.69 -17.42 -10.70
C ASN A 91 17.75 -16.32 -10.54
N LEU A 92 17.99 -15.88 -9.32
CA LEU A 92 19.00 -14.87 -9.05
C LEU A 92 20.37 -15.34 -9.51
N SER A 93 20.98 -14.60 -10.41
CA SER A 93 22.33 -14.89 -10.92
C SER A 93 23.40 -14.07 -10.20
N ASN A 94 23.04 -12.93 -9.67
CA ASN A 94 23.93 -11.97 -9.03
C ASN A 94 23.37 -11.50 -7.68
N ASP A 95 24.24 -10.87 -6.92
CA ASP A 95 23.84 -10.25 -5.65
C ASP A 95 22.89 -9.09 -5.93
N ILE A 96 21.88 -8.97 -5.09
CA ILE A 96 20.92 -7.87 -5.15
C ILE A 96 20.79 -7.19 -3.79
N THR A 97 20.48 -5.90 -3.80
CA THR A 97 20.12 -5.17 -2.61
C THR A 97 18.67 -4.72 -2.72
N ILE A 98 17.87 -5.06 -1.72
CA ILE A 98 16.46 -4.72 -1.66
C ILE A 98 16.14 -3.83 -0.46
N GLN A 99 15.12 -3.02 -0.65
CA GLN A 99 14.51 -2.21 0.40
C GLN A 99 13.02 -2.49 0.43
N PHE A 100 12.47 -2.64 1.63
CA PHE A 100 11.02 -2.68 1.78
C PHE A 100 10.45 -1.28 1.70
N PRO A 101 9.27 -1.09 1.08
CA PRO A 101 8.56 0.17 1.18
C PRO A 101 8.18 0.41 2.64
N ARG A 102 8.01 1.67 3.01
CA ARG A 102 7.69 2.04 4.40
C ARG A 102 6.45 1.34 4.93
N TYR A 103 5.47 1.13 4.06
CA TYR A 103 4.23 0.43 4.38
C TYR A 103 3.82 -0.51 3.25
N THR A 104 3.23 -1.63 3.60
CA THR A 104 2.40 -2.41 2.67
C THR A 104 0.96 -1.90 2.73
N ILE A 105 0.12 -2.32 1.79
CA ILE A 105 -1.31 -1.98 1.81
C ILE A 105 -1.96 -2.47 3.12
N ASN A 106 -1.59 -3.66 3.57
CA ASN A 106 -2.09 -4.21 4.83
C ASN A 106 -1.61 -3.40 6.04
N MET A 107 -0.33 -3.04 6.09
CA MET A 107 0.23 -2.19 7.16
C MET A 107 -0.44 -0.82 7.22
N VAL A 108 -0.70 -0.20 6.08
CA VAL A 108 -1.43 1.08 6.04
C VAL A 108 -2.84 0.90 6.60
N SER A 109 -3.49 -0.21 6.30
CA SER A 109 -4.81 -0.53 6.85
C SER A 109 -4.79 -0.81 8.35
N GLU A 110 -3.73 -1.46 8.83
CA GLU A 110 -3.58 -1.81 10.25
C GLU A 110 -3.09 -0.65 11.11
N LEU A 111 -2.14 0.13 10.62
CA LEU A 111 -1.61 1.31 11.32
C LEU A 111 -2.62 2.46 11.38
N HIS A 112 -3.57 2.47 10.47
CA HIS A 112 -4.68 3.42 10.48
C HIS A 112 -6.04 2.70 10.54
N PRO A 113 -6.23 1.73 11.48
CA PRO A 113 -7.51 1.04 11.62
C PRO A 113 -8.65 2.01 11.91
N ASN A 114 -8.32 3.18 12.43
CA ASN A 114 -9.24 4.24 12.79
C ASN A 114 -9.35 5.37 11.78
N LYS A 115 -8.72 5.29 10.62
CA LYS A 115 -8.89 6.37 9.64
C LYS A 115 -10.35 6.50 9.23
N HIS A 116 -11.04 5.37 9.11
CA HIS A 116 -12.49 5.35 8.94
C HIS A 116 -13.25 5.73 10.22
N ASN A 117 -12.68 5.45 11.41
CA ASN A 117 -13.32 5.81 12.68
C ASN A 117 -12.96 7.23 13.11
N LEU A 118 -11.76 7.73 12.79
CA LEU A 118 -11.39 9.13 12.99
C LEU A 118 -12.17 10.03 12.03
N ASP A 119 -12.31 9.62 10.77
CA ASP A 119 -13.18 10.32 9.82
C ASP A 119 -14.66 10.22 10.23
N ALA A 120 -15.06 9.19 10.94
CA ALA A 120 -16.40 9.06 11.47
C ALA A 120 -16.61 9.83 12.77
N GLU A 121 -15.60 9.92 13.63
CA GLU A 121 -15.65 10.74 14.84
C GLU A 121 -15.44 12.22 14.52
N ASP A 122 -14.54 12.54 13.63
CA ASP A 122 -14.37 13.91 13.11
C ASP A 122 -15.61 14.35 12.32
N LYS A 123 -16.21 13.46 11.53
CA LYS A 123 -17.48 13.72 10.89
C LYS A 123 -18.62 13.88 11.90
N LYS A 124 -18.56 13.16 13.02
CA LYS A 124 -19.56 13.28 14.07
C LYS A 124 -19.39 14.55 14.90
N SER A 125 -18.15 14.99 15.15
CA SER A 125 -17.90 16.27 15.80
C SER A 125 -18.10 17.45 14.85
N LEU A 126 -17.64 17.32 13.62
CA LEU A 126 -17.90 18.30 12.55
C LEU A 126 -19.40 18.38 12.20
N SER A 127 -20.11 17.23 12.19
CA SER A 127 -21.53 17.25 11.93
C SER A 127 -22.32 17.95 13.03
N LYS A 128 -21.80 18.04 14.24
CA LYS A 128 -22.45 18.77 15.34
C LYS A 128 -22.27 20.27 15.21
N ASP A 129 -21.11 20.73 14.75
CA ASP A 129 -20.86 22.13 14.47
C ASP A 129 -21.35 22.53 13.06
N ASP A 130 -21.16 21.67 12.07
CA ASP A 130 -21.74 21.81 10.73
C ASP A 130 -23.27 21.70 10.74
N PHE A 131 -23.84 20.95 11.69
CA PHE A 131 -25.27 20.84 11.82
C PHE A 131 -25.91 22.18 12.25
N SER A 132 -25.22 23.00 13.05
CA SER A 132 -25.69 24.35 13.34
C SER A 132 -25.56 25.29 12.15
N VAL A 133 -24.49 25.13 11.33
CA VAL A 133 -24.29 25.86 10.08
C VAL A 133 -25.27 25.37 9.01
N SER A 134 -25.45 24.07 8.84
CA SER A 134 -26.40 23.53 7.87
C SER A 134 -27.84 23.75 8.25
N SER A 135 -28.22 23.81 9.54
CA SER A 135 -29.52 24.21 9.93
C SER A 135 -29.82 25.68 9.62
N SER A 136 -28.82 26.53 9.74
CA SER A 136 -28.89 27.92 9.29
C SER A 136 -29.04 28.03 7.77
N ALA A 137 -28.29 27.24 7.01
CA ALA A 137 -28.38 27.16 5.56
C ALA A 137 -29.73 26.58 5.08
N VAL A 138 -30.23 25.56 5.75
CA VAL A 138 -31.55 24.98 5.49
C VAL A 138 -32.66 25.96 5.84
N SER A 139 -32.53 26.72 6.92
CA SER A 139 -33.49 27.77 7.26
C SER A 139 -33.51 28.87 6.20
N ASN A 140 -32.38 29.29 5.71
CA ASN A 140 -32.30 30.26 4.63
C ASN A 140 -32.91 29.71 3.33
N LEU A 141 -32.67 28.45 3.02
CA LEU A 141 -33.24 27.80 1.85
C LEU A 141 -34.76 27.72 1.92
N VAL A 142 -35.29 27.34 3.09
CA VAL A 142 -36.75 27.29 3.36
C VAL A 142 -37.36 28.70 3.31
N GLU A 143 -36.68 29.69 3.81
CA GLU A 143 -37.11 31.08 3.76
C GLU A 143 -37.11 31.61 2.32
N MET A 144 -36.09 31.30 1.54
CA MET A 144 -36.07 31.61 0.10
C MET A 144 -37.19 30.92 -0.68
N MET A 145 -37.53 29.68 -0.33
CA MET A 145 -38.66 28.97 -0.93
C MET A 145 -40.03 29.58 -0.52
N LYS A 146 -40.14 30.11 0.66
CA LYS A 146 -41.35 30.82 1.13
C LYS A 146 -41.51 32.20 0.49
N SER A 147 -40.40 32.91 0.31
CA SER A 147 -40.39 34.26 -0.28
C SER A 147 -40.59 34.27 -1.79
N ASN A 148 -40.49 33.12 -2.43
CA ASN A 148 -40.62 33.02 -3.87
C ASN A 148 -41.56 31.89 -4.28
N PRO A 149 -42.87 32.04 -4.00
CA PRO A 149 -43.88 31.00 -4.30
C PRO A 149 -44.03 30.74 -5.80
N GLY A 150 -43.57 31.65 -6.66
CA GLY A 150 -43.54 31.46 -8.09
C GLY A 150 -42.46 30.45 -8.57
N SER A 151 -41.44 30.21 -7.78
CA SER A 151 -40.42 29.18 -8.08
C SER A 151 -40.91 27.77 -7.73
N ASN A 152 -42.05 27.63 -7.10
CA ASN A 152 -42.75 26.35 -7.01
C ASN A 152 -43.20 25.81 -8.36
N GLY A 153 -42.98 26.56 -9.42
CA GLY A 153 -42.97 26.06 -10.77
C GLY A 153 -41.84 25.07 -11.08
N ILE A 154 -41.03 24.70 -10.13
CA ILE A 154 -40.27 23.48 -10.15
C ILE A 154 -41.26 22.31 -10.17
N ARG A 155 -41.73 22.01 -11.29
CA ARG A 155 -42.73 20.99 -11.50
C ARG A 155 -42.21 19.98 -12.49
#